data_fced7c290345eef4ae92385f91f06737
#
_entry.id   fced7c290345eef4ae92385f91f06737
#
_cell.length_a   1.000
_cell.length_b   1.000
_cell.length_c   1.000
_cell.angle_alpha   90.00
_cell.angle_beta   90.00
_cell.angle_gamma   90.00
#
_symmetry.space_group_name_H-M   'P 1'
#
loop_
_entity.id
_entity.type
_entity.pdbx_description
1 polymer ?
#
loop_
_entity_poly.entity_id
_entity_poly.type
_entity_poly.pdbx_seq_one_letter_code
_entity_poly.pdbx_strand_id
1 'polypeptide(L)'
;MKPKIGFNTDVFVEDSGRTVTRMNILYSDLIIQHGGIPVIFPPGVLPQEVASGLDGFFLIGGDDYKSSLPASGEIPDRYLEVHPRREETDLNWASWLIKSDLPVLGVCGGLQALCLAAGGTIYGDIESEVKDPIQHRRMGKGDLPSHIVQWQGFQEGGLPPGSFEVNSSHHQSVATLPTDWRILASTSDGIIEACCDPAERIIGIQWHPELNREEPLGHFILNRFIEQVRSRLELDSA
;
A
#
# COMPACT_ATOMS: atom_id res chain seq x y z
N MET A 1 3.91 18.83 17.76
CA MET A 1 2.47 18.45 17.59
C MET A 1 2.42 16.97 17.18
N LYS A 2 1.32 16.22 17.46
CA LYS A 2 1.20 14.84 16.96
C LYS A 2 0.77 14.88 15.49
N PRO A 3 1.45 14.15 14.57
CA PRO A 3 1.13 14.17 13.15
C PRO A 3 -0.25 13.53 12.87
N LYS A 4 -1.00 14.13 11.97
CA LYS A 4 -2.30 13.65 11.48
C LYS A 4 -2.10 12.87 10.19
N ILE A 5 -2.37 11.58 10.23
CA ILE A 5 -2.20 10.67 9.09
C ILE A 5 -3.57 10.31 8.54
N GLY A 6 -3.81 10.68 7.28
CA GLY A 6 -5.04 10.32 6.56
C GLY A 6 -5.08 8.84 6.18
N PHE A 7 -6.28 8.26 6.19
CA PHE A 7 -6.55 6.90 5.73
C PHE A 7 -7.76 6.88 4.79
N ASN A 8 -7.66 6.12 3.70
CA ASN A 8 -8.83 5.66 2.98
C ASN A 8 -9.51 4.51 3.74
N THR A 9 -10.73 4.14 3.31
CA THR A 9 -11.46 3.00 3.87
C THR A 9 -12.05 2.16 2.76
N ASP A 10 -12.34 0.90 3.08
CA ASP A 10 -13.07 0.00 2.19
C ASP A 10 -14.59 0.26 2.26
N VAL A 11 -15.31 -0.20 1.22
CA VAL A 11 -16.77 -0.23 1.16
C VAL A 11 -17.22 -1.68 1.17
N PHE A 12 -18.08 -2.01 2.10
CA PHE A 12 -18.62 -3.36 2.24
C PHE A 12 -20.15 -3.35 2.21
N VAL A 13 -20.73 -4.28 1.45
CA VAL A 13 -22.17 -4.51 1.44
C VAL A 13 -22.46 -5.73 2.29
N GLU A 14 -23.15 -5.51 3.41
CA GLU A 14 -23.57 -6.58 4.32
C GLU A 14 -24.66 -7.46 3.67
N ASP A 15 -24.86 -8.67 4.18
CA ASP A 15 -25.95 -9.57 3.75
C ASP A 15 -27.34 -8.93 3.88
N SER A 16 -27.49 -7.98 4.79
CA SER A 16 -28.69 -7.16 4.95
C SER A 16 -28.94 -6.16 3.81
N GLY A 17 -28.00 -6.01 2.88
CA GLY A 17 -27.99 -4.98 1.83
C GLY A 17 -27.51 -3.60 2.31
N ARG A 18 -27.10 -3.46 3.57
CA ARG A 18 -26.57 -2.21 4.10
C ARG A 18 -25.13 -2.01 3.61
N THR A 19 -24.84 -0.85 3.01
CA THR A 19 -23.50 -0.44 2.62
C THR A 19 -22.82 0.28 3.77
N VAL A 20 -21.65 -0.19 4.17
CA VAL A 20 -20.86 0.37 5.29
C VAL A 20 -19.42 0.63 4.85
N THR A 21 -18.75 1.54 5.54
CA THR A 21 -17.28 1.67 5.43
C THR A 21 -16.61 0.80 6.49
N ARG A 22 -15.50 0.16 6.13
CA ARG A 22 -14.71 -0.63 7.06
C ARG A 22 -13.22 -0.40 6.85
N MET A 23 -12.46 -0.60 7.90
CA MET A 23 -11.00 -0.63 7.88
C MET A 23 -10.53 -1.59 8.97
N ASN A 24 -9.48 -2.37 8.70
CA ASN A 24 -8.85 -3.13 9.77
C ASN A 24 -8.25 -2.16 10.78
N ILE A 25 -8.68 -2.27 12.03
CA ILE A 25 -8.25 -1.39 13.12
C ILE A 25 -6.73 -1.42 13.34
N LEU A 26 -6.06 -2.51 12.94
CA LEU A 26 -4.61 -2.66 13.08
C LEU A 26 -3.84 -1.58 12.31
N TYR A 27 -4.37 -1.04 11.21
CA TYR A 27 -3.75 0.10 10.52
C TYR A 27 -3.70 1.36 11.38
N SER A 28 -4.83 1.69 12.02
CA SER A 28 -4.86 2.84 12.94
C SER A 28 -4.02 2.62 14.19
N ASP A 29 -3.98 1.40 14.73
CA ASP A 29 -3.16 1.04 15.86
C ASP A 29 -1.67 1.26 15.58
N LEU A 30 -1.19 0.92 14.38
CA LEU A 30 0.19 1.19 13.99
C LEU A 30 0.54 2.68 14.13
N ILE A 31 -0.31 3.55 13.62
CA ILE A 31 -0.08 5.01 13.68
C ILE A 31 -0.15 5.53 15.11
N ILE A 32 -1.11 5.06 15.90
CA ILE A 32 -1.24 5.45 17.31
C ILE A 32 0.00 5.05 18.11
N GLN A 33 0.53 3.85 17.90
CA GLN A 33 1.75 3.35 18.56
C GLN A 33 2.99 4.18 18.22
N HIS A 34 3.05 4.74 16.98
CA HIS A 34 4.12 5.64 16.57
C HIS A 34 3.85 7.12 16.89
N GLY A 35 2.82 7.39 17.70
CA GLY A 35 2.49 8.72 18.22
C GLY A 35 1.76 9.63 17.25
N GLY A 36 1.21 9.10 16.14
CA GLY A 36 0.36 9.82 15.20
C GLY A 36 -1.12 9.85 15.62
N ILE A 37 -1.92 10.60 14.88
CA ILE A 37 -3.38 10.67 14.98
C ILE A 37 -3.94 10.14 13.67
N PRO A 38 -4.63 8.99 13.64
CA PRO A 38 -5.31 8.51 12.45
C PRO A 38 -6.53 9.38 12.13
N VAL A 39 -6.64 9.81 10.86
CA VAL A 39 -7.80 10.58 10.34
C VAL A 39 -8.40 9.73 9.21
N ILE A 40 -9.59 9.21 9.45
CA ILE A 40 -10.23 8.22 8.58
C ILE A 40 -11.21 8.90 7.66
N PHE A 41 -11.08 8.68 6.34
CA PHE A 41 -11.97 9.23 5.31
C PHE A 41 -12.82 8.13 4.67
N PRO A 42 -14.14 8.32 4.66
CA PRO A 42 -15.01 7.44 3.90
C PRO A 42 -14.82 7.65 2.39
N PRO A 43 -15.07 6.63 1.54
CA PRO A 43 -15.01 6.76 0.10
C PRO A 43 -15.95 7.84 -0.44
N GLY A 44 -15.41 8.67 -1.35
CA GLY A 44 -16.08 9.82 -1.95
C GLY A 44 -15.63 11.18 -1.40
N VAL A 45 -14.80 11.20 -0.34
CA VAL A 45 -14.15 12.45 0.10
C VAL A 45 -13.00 12.77 -0.85
N LEU A 46 -13.00 14.00 -1.38
CA LEU A 46 -11.97 14.45 -2.31
C LEU A 46 -10.74 15.02 -1.57
N PRO A 47 -9.52 14.68 -2.01
CA PRO A 47 -8.30 15.16 -1.35
C PRO A 47 -8.25 16.67 -1.20
N GLN A 48 -8.67 17.43 -2.20
CA GLN A 48 -8.64 18.89 -2.22
C GLN A 48 -9.43 19.55 -1.08
N GLU A 49 -10.41 18.85 -0.52
CA GLU A 49 -11.28 19.37 0.52
C GLU A 49 -10.68 19.23 1.92
N VAL A 50 -9.78 18.25 2.12
CA VAL A 50 -9.36 17.85 3.46
C VAL A 50 -7.84 17.73 3.66
N ALA A 51 -7.07 17.61 2.57
CA ALA A 51 -5.65 17.29 2.65
C ALA A 51 -4.79 18.38 3.32
N SER A 52 -5.22 19.64 3.32
CA SER A 52 -4.51 20.74 4.01
C SER A 52 -4.44 20.55 5.54
N GLY A 53 -5.24 19.67 6.09
CA GLY A 53 -5.22 19.33 7.52
C GLY A 53 -4.41 18.08 7.86
N LEU A 54 -3.71 17.47 6.88
CA LEU A 54 -2.95 16.25 7.04
C LEU A 54 -1.45 16.48 6.94
N ASP A 55 -0.71 15.67 7.65
CA ASP A 55 0.75 15.69 7.68
C ASP A 55 1.36 14.52 6.88
N GLY A 56 0.57 13.47 6.62
CA GLY A 56 0.91 12.34 5.79
C GLY A 56 -0.34 11.53 5.42
N PHE A 57 -0.19 10.55 4.53
CA PHE A 57 -1.29 9.69 4.11
C PHE A 57 -0.88 8.22 4.03
N PHE A 58 -1.77 7.34 4.49
CA PHE A 58 -1.60 5.90 4.47
C PHE A 58 -2.72 5.29 3.62
N LEU A 59 -2.39 4.79 2.43
CA LEU A 59 -3.31 4.04 1.60
C LEU A 59 -3.31 2.56 2.02
N ILE A 60 -4.45 2.07 2.49
CA ILE A 60 -4.59 0.69 2.97
C ILE A 60 -4.83 -0.30 1.83
N GLY A 61 -4.58 -1.58 2.12
CA GLY A 61 -4.93 -2.70 1.27
C GLY A 61 -6.44 -2.90 1.10
N GLY A 62 -6.81 -3.80 0.19
CA GLY A 62 -8.19 -4.14 -0.13
C GLY A 62 -8.26 -5.24 -1.18
N ASP A 63 -9.46 -5.52 -1.66
CA ASP A 63 -9.71 -6.41 -2.79
C ASP A 63 -9.24 -5.77 -4.12
N ASP A 64 -9.52 -6.41 -5.25
CA ASP A 64 -8.91 -6.13 -6.54
C ASP A 64 -9.53 -4.92 -7.25
N TYR A 65 -8.70 -4.05 -7.81
CA TYR A 65 -9.15 -2.97 -8.67
C TYR A 65 -9.54 -3.51 -10.05
N LYS A 66 -10.67 -3.03 -10.58
CA LYS A 66 -11.09 -3.37 -11.95
C LYS A 66 -10.08 -2.90 -12.99
N SER A 67 -9.44 -1.77 -12.74
CA SER A 67 -8.37 -1.22 -13.58
C SER A 67 -7.09 -2.07 -13.59
N SER A 68 -6.97 -3.08 -12.70
CA SER A 68 -5.86 -4.04 -12.69
C SER A 68 -6.12 -5.31 -13.51
N LEU A 69 -7.32 -5.48 -14.08
CA LEU A 69 -7.62 -6.66 -14.89
C LEU A 69 -6.72 -6.75 -16.11
N PRO A 70 -6.29 -7.99 -16.48
CA PRO A 70 -5.49 -8.21 -17.66
C PRO A 70 -6.15 -7.65 -18.92
N ALA A 71 -5.36 -7.12 -19.84
CA ALA A 71 -5.86 -6.63 -21.14
C ALA A 71 -6.53 -7.73 -21.99
N SER A 72 -6.29 -9.00 -21.71
CA SER A 72 -6.97 -10.16 -22.32
C SER A 72 -8.47 -10.17 -22.03
N GLY A 73 -8.92 -9.48 -20.99
CA GLY A 73 -10.32 -9.49 -20.52
C GLY A 73 -10.73 -10.76 -19.79
N GLU A 74 -9.80 -11.68 -19.55
CA GLU A 74 -10.03 -12.84 -18.70
C GLU A 74 -10.06 -12.40 -17.24
N ILE A 75 -11.12 -12.76 -16.52
CA ILE A 75 -11.26 -12.49 -15.09
C ILE A 75 -10.70 -13.72 -14.35
N PRO A 76 -9.63 -13.56 -13.54
CA PRO A 76 -9.12 -14.67 -12.75
C PRO A 76 -10.17 -15.21 -11.78
N ASP A 77 -10.17 -16.52 -11.53
CA ASP A 77 -11.11 -17.19 -10.59
C ASP A 77 -11.07 -16.59 -9.17
N ARG A 78 -9.98 -15.93 -8.82
CA ARG A 78 -9.73 -15.35 -7.48
C ARG A 78 -10.05 -13.86 -7.41
N TYR A 79 -10.47 -13.27 -8.52
CA TYR A 79 -10.77 -11.85 -8.58
C TYR A 79 -11.94 -11.50 -7.67
N LEU A 80 -11.69 -10.58 -6.75
CA LEU A 80 -12.68 -10.01 -5.82
C LEU A 80 -12.69 -8.49 -6.01
N GLU A 81 -13.58 -8.00 -6.87
CA GLU A 81 -13.65 -6.59 -7.20
C GLU A 81 -13.97 -5.72 -5.97
N VAL A 82 -13.16 -4.72 -5.71
CA VAL A 82 -13.52 -3.66 -4.75
C VAL A 82 -14.78 -2.94 -5.21
N HIS A 83 -15.52 -2.40 -4.27
CA HIS A 83 -16.69 -1.59 -4.61
C HIS A 83 -16.26 -0.40 -5.52
N PRO A 84 -16.98 -0.10 -6.64
CA PRO A 84 -16.56 0.93 -7.60
C PRO A 84 -16.29 2.30 -6.98
N ARG A 85 -17.06 2.67 -5.95
CA ARG A 85 -16.84 3.92 -5.19
C ARG A 85 -15.51 3.91 -4.44
N ARG A 86 -15.03 2.75 -3.99
CA ARG A 86 -13.72 2.59 -3.37
C ARG A 86 -12.61 2.80 -4.39
N GLU A 87 -12.67 2.10 -5.52
CA GLU A 87 -11.68 2.22 -6.59
C GLU A 87 -11.53 3.66 -7.08
N GLU A 88 -12.65 4.32 -7.40
CA GLU A 88 -12.65 5.73 -7.81
C GLU A 88 -11.99 6.62 -6.76
N THR A 89 -12.32 6.43 -5.49
CA THR A 89 -11.75 7.22 -4.39
C THR A 89 -10.26 6.99 -4.24
N ASP A 90 -9.82 5.73 -4.23
CA ASP A 90 -8.41 5.37 -4.04
C ASP A 90 -7.53 5.91 -5.20
N LEU A 91 -7.99 5.80 -6.45
CA LEU A 91 -7.28 6.33 -7.61
C LEU A 91 -7.25 7.87 -7.62
N ASN A 92 -8.31 8.53 -7.17
CA ASN A 92 -8.33 9.99 -7.00
C ASN A 92 -7.33 10.43 -5.92
N TRP A 93 -7.32 9.78 -4.76
CA TRP A 93 -6.33 10.04 -3.72
C TRP A 93 -4.92 9.77 -4.22
N ALA A 94 -4.65 8.61 -4.81
CA ALA A 94 -3.33 8.26 -5.35
C ALA A 94 -2.84 9.31 -6.36
N SER A 95 -3.68 9.70 -7.33
CA SER A 95 -3.36 10.71 -8.34
C SER A 95 -3.05 12.09 -7.74
N TRP A 96 -3.71 12.46 -6.66
CA TRP A 96 -3.45 13.72 -5.95
C TRP A 96 -2.19 13.62 -5.10
N LEU A 97 -2.00 12.52 -4.35
CA LEU A 97 -0.85 12.29 -3.48
C LEU A 97 0.47 12.27 -4.23
N ILE A 98 0.50 11.72 -5.45
CA ILE A 98 1.68 11.71 -6.32
C ILE A 98 2.17 13.14 -6.60
N LYS A 99 1.24 14.10 -6.73
CA LYS A 99 1.52 15.50 -7.05
C LYS A 99 1.67 16.39 -5.81
N SER A 100 1.39 15.88 -4.64
CA SER A 100 1.48 16.61 -3.36
C SER A 100 2.87 16.46 -2.73
N ASP A 101 3.12 17.22 -1.67
CA ASP A 101 4.34 17.10 -0.86
C ASP A 101 4.15 16.22 0.38
N LEU A 102 2.97 15.61 0.55
CA LEU A 102 2.71 14.73 1.69
C LEU A 102 3.55 13.45 1.61
N PRO A 103 4.22 13.02 2.68
CA PRO A 103 4.71 11.66 2.80
C PRO A 103 3.59 10.64 2.68
N VAL A 104 3.81 9.57 1.93
CA VAL A 104 2.79 8.55 1.64
C VAL A 104 3.33 7.16 1.88
N LEU A 105 2.56 6.34 2.59
CA LEU A 105 2.78 4.89 2.65
C LEU A 105 1.58 4.18 2.01
N GLY A 106 1.84 3.35 0.99
CA GLY A 106 0.84 2.48 0.38
C GLY A 106 1.09 1.02 0.75
N VAL A 107 0.07 0.31 1.23
CA VAL A 107 0.16 -1.10 1.62
C VAL A 107 -0.75 -1.93 0.71
N CYS A 108 -0.22 -3.00 0.11
CA CYS A 108 -0.93 -3.95 -0.75
C CYS A 108 -1.71 -3.22 -1.86
N GLY A 109 -3.04 -3.21 -1.84
CA GLY A 109 -3.86 -2.43 -2.77
C GLY A 109 -3.50 -0.95 -2.82
N GLY A 110 -3.05 -0.36 -1.68
CA GLY A 110 -2.58 1.04 -1.64
C GLY A 110 -1.31 1.27 -2.47
N LEU A 111 -0.33 0.35 -2.46
CA LEU A 111 0.80 0.38 -3.39
C LEU A 111 0.33 0.28 -4.84
N GLN A 112 -0.61 -0.65 -5.11
CA GLN A 112 -1.13 -0.88 -6.46
C GLN A 112 -1.85 0.37 -7.01
N ALA A 113 -2.68 1.03 -6.20
CA ALA A 113 -3.32 2.29 -6.57
C ALA A 113 -2.31 3.40 -6.90
N LEU A 114 -1.26 3.56 -6.09
CA LEU A 114 -0.18 4.53 -6.33
C LEU A 114 0.55 4.22 -7.65
N CYS A 115 0.87 2.94 -7.88
CA CYS A 115 1.54 2.51 -9.10
C CYS A 115 0.70 2.78 -10.35
N LEU A 116 -0.59 2.39 -10.35
CA LEU A 116 -1.53 2.65 -11.45
C LEU A 116 -1.68 4.15 -11.73
N ALA A 117 -1.89 4.95 -10.69
CA ALA A 117 -2.06 6.40 -10.82
C ALA A 117 -0.81 7.11 -11.34
N ALA A 118 0.38 6.55 -11.10
CA ALA A 118 1.66 7.08 -11.59
C ALA A 118 2.05 6.54 -12.99
N GLY A 119 1.23 5.69 -13.60
CA GLY A 119 1.44 5.16 -14.95
C GLY A 119 2.21 3.84 -15.03
N GLY A 120 2.36 3.14 -13.92
CA GLY A 120 2.82 1.75 -13.86
C GLY A 120 1.70 0.76 -14.22
N THR A 121 2.02 -0.52 -14.18
CA THR A 121 1.07 -1.61 -14.44
C THR A 121 1.09 -2.65 -13.34
N ILE A 122 0.06 -3.48 -13.30
CA ILE A 122 -0.13 -4.53 -12.30
C ILE A 122 -0.35 -5.87 -13.00
N TYR A 123 0.21 -6.96 -12.45
CA TYR A 123 -0.26 -8.30 -12.74
C TYR A 123 -1.65 -8.48 -12.18
N GLY A 124 -2.61 -8.82 -13.01
CA GLY A 124 -3.98 -9.10 -12.59
C GLY A 124 -4.10 -10.41 -11.83
N ASP A 125 -3.21 -11.36 -12.11
CA ASP A 125 -3.07 -12.60 -11.35
C ASP A 125 -1.65 -13.19 -11.51
N ILE A 126 -0.88 -13.19 -10.43
CA ILE A 126 0.51 -13.68 -10.41
C ILE A 126 0.60 -15.13 -10.89
N GLU A 127 -0.34 -16.00 -10.47
CA GLU A 127 -0.27 -17.41 -10.83
C GLU A 127 -0.42 -17.68 -12.33
N SER A 128 -1.17 -16.85 -13.04
CA SER A 128 -1.40 -17.00 -14.48
C SER A 128 -0.42 -16.21 -15.35
N GLU A 129 0.13 -15.11 -14.84
CA GLU A 129 0.95 -14.18 -15.63
C GLU A 129 2.46 -14.31 -15.36
N VAL A 130 2.86 -14.87 -14.22
CA VAL A 130 4.27 -15.01 -13.85
C VAL A 130 4.73 -16.47 -14.01
N LYS A 131 5.92 -16.66 -14.57
CA LYS A 131 6.49 -17.99 -14.74
C LYS A 131 7.03 -18.54 -13.42
N ASP A 132 6.62 -19.77 -13.04
CA ASP A 132 7.06 -20.47 -11.85
C ASP A 132 6.93 -19.60 -10.55
N PRO A 133 5.75 -19.02 -10.25
CA PRO A 133 5.58 -18.12 -9.12
C PRO A 133 5.70 -18.86 -7.79
N ILE A 134 6.25 -18.17 -6.79
CA ILE A 134 6.17 -18.66 -5.40
C ILE A 134 4.78 -18.38 -4.82
N GLN A 135 4.52 -18.87 -3.63
CA GLN A 135 3.23 -18.66 -2.98
C GLN A 135 3.12 -17.25 -2.39
N HIS A 136 2.21 -16.41 -2.96
CA HIS A 136 1.90 -15.06 -2.49
C HIS A 136 0.57 -14.95 -1.75
N ARG A 137 -0.29 -15.96 -1.83
CA ARG A 137 -1.60 -15.98 -1.19
C ARG A 137 -1.86 -17.27 -0.45
N ARG A 138 -2.65 -17.18 0.63
CA ARG A 138 -3.11 -18.33 1.40
C ARG A 138 -3.97 -19.27 0.53
N MET A 139 -3.66 -20.56 0.58
CA MET A 139 -4.44 -21.62 -0.02
C MET A 139 -5.33 -22.26 1.05
N GLY A 140 -6.64 -22.01 0.98
CA GLY A 140 -7.59 -22.58 1.94
C GLY A 140 -7.61 -21.90 3.33
N LYS A 141 -7.81 -22.69 4.41
CA LYS A 141 -8.01 -22.20 5.80
C LYS A 141 -6.72 -22.21 6.64
N GLY A 142 -5.53 -22.21 6.04
CA GLY A 142 -4.26 -22.22 6.77
C GLY A 142 -3.86 -20.82 7.28
N ASP A 143 -2.66 -20.72 7.86
CA ASP A 143 -2.03 -19.44 8.21
C ASP A 143 -1.67 -18.64 6.96
N LEU A 144 -1.42 -17.35 7.11
CA LEU A 144 -0.89 -16.54 6.02
C LEU A 144 0.47 -17.10 5.60
N PRO A 145 0.74 -17.26 4.29
CA PRO A 145 2.08 -17.59 3.83
C PRO A 145 3.06 -16.49 4.18
N SER A 146 4.33 -16.85 4.26
CA SER A 146 5.44 -15.93 4.28
C SER A 146 6.42 -16.30 3.18
N HIS A 147 7.20 -15.31 2.73
CA HIS A 147 8.26 -15.52 1.77
C HIS A 147 9.44 -14.58 2.04
N ILE A 148 10.56 -14.87 1.39
CA ILE A 148 11.77 -14.05 1.52
C ILE A 148 11.75 -12.96 0.44
N VAL A 149 11.94 -11.72 0.85
CA VAL A 149 12.20 -10.59 -0.02
C VAL A 149 13.68 -10.22 0.03
N GLN A 150 14.22 -9.77 -1.10
CA GLN A 150 15.55 -9.20 -1.22
C GLN A 150 15.42 -7.68 -1.12
N TRP A 151 15.74 -7.14 0.04
CA TRP A 151 15.74 -5.71 0.33
C TRP A 151 16.98 -5.03 -0.24
N GLN A 152 16.81 -3.94 -0.99
CA GLN A 152 17.89 -3.19 -1.65
C GLN A 152 18.30 -1.94 -0.87
N GLY A 153 17.49 -1.48 0.07
CA GLY A 153 17.76 -0.27 0.86
C GLY A 153 17.22 1.02 0.26
N PHE A 154 17.13 2.03 1.09
CA PHE A 154 16.95 3.42 0.67
C PHE A 154 18.27 4.00 0.16
N GLN A 155 18.24 5.15 -0.55
CA GLN A 155 19.45 5.80 -1.07
C GLN A 155 20.34 6.31 0.06
N GLU A 156 19.72 6.88 1.09
CA GLU A 156 20.44 7.41 2.23
C GLU A 156 19.93 6.79 3.54
N GLY A 157 20.88 6.18 4.25
CA GLY A 157 20.67 5.65 5.59
C GLY A 157 19.75 4.45 5.69
N GLY A 158 19.65 3.91 6.89
CA GLY A 158 18.70 2.90 7.25
C GLY A 158 19.22 1.47 7.27
N LEU A 159 18.30 0.53 7.07
CA LEU A 159 18.59 -0.89 7.10
C LEU A 159 19.40 -1.31 5.88
N PRO A 160 20.55 -2.00 6.05
CA PRO A 160 21.38 -2.42 4.92
C PRO A 160 20.65 -3.43 4.03
N PRO A 161 21.03 -3.55 2.73
CA PRO A 161 20.52 -4.59 1.87
C PRO A 161 20.64 -5.98 2.48
N GLY A 162 19.64 -6.83 2.27
CA GLY A 162 19.60 -8.17 2.84
C GLY A 162 18.30 -8.91 2.57
N SER A 163 18.19 -10.12 3.11
CA SER A 163 17.03 -10.99 2.96
C SER A 163 16.16 -10.89 4.22
N PHE A 164 14.86 -10.68 4.03
CA PHE A 164 13.88 -10.57 5.10
C PHE A 164 12.68 -11.46 4.82
N GLU A 165 12.14 -12.08 5.85
CA GLU A 165 10.89 -12.81 5.74
C GLU A 165 9.73 -11.86 6.02
N VAL A 166 8.73 -11.84 5.11
CA VAL A 166 7.51 -11.02 5.22
C VAL A 166 6.28 -11.90 5.02
N ASN A 167 5.15 -11.51 5.61
CA ASN A 167 3.88 -12.18 5.34
C ASN A 167 3.37 -11.83 3.92
N SER A 168 2.44 -12.64 3.40
CA SER A 168 1.89 -12.41 2.07
C SER A 168 0.41 -12.76 2.00
N SER A 169 -0.39 -11.90 1.37
CA SER A 169 -1.83 -12.09 1.20
C SER A 169 -2.35 -11.40 -0.07
N HIS A 170 -1.69 -11.64 -1.21
CA HIS A 170 -2.07 -11.03 -2.48
C HIS A 170 -1.91 -12.01 -3.64
N HIS A 171 -2.71 -11.85 -4.70
CA HIS A 171 -2.53 -12.54 -5.97
C HIS A 171 -2.26 -11.56 -7.11
N GLN A 172 -2.39 -10.26 -6.84
CA GLN A 172 -1.99 -9.17 -7.71
C GLN A 172 -0.73 -8.51 -7.19
N SER A 173 0.08 -7.93 -8.06
CA SER A 173 1.26 -7.15 -7.69
C SER A 173 1.65 -6.18 -8.77
N VAL A 174 2.54 -5.25 -8.46
CA VAL A 174 3.15 -4.36 -9.44
C VAL A 174 3.93 -5.18 -10.49
N ALA A 175 3.59 -4.99 -11.77
CA ALA A 175 4.26 -5.60 -12.90
C ALA A 175 5.35 -4.70 -13.48
N THR A 176 5.02 -3.41 -13.69
CA THR A 176 6.01 -2.40 -14.11
C THR A 176 5.91 -1.17 -13.24
N LEU A 177 7.05 -0.67 -12.81
CA LEU A 177 7.09 0.58 -12.05
C LEU A 177 6.80 1.79 -12.94
N PRO A 178 6.24 2.87 -12.36
CA PRO A 178 6.25 4.18 -12.98
C PRO A 178 7.67 4.63 -13.33
N THR A 179 7.79 5.56 -14.29
CA THR A 179 9.09 6.14 -14.68
C THR A 179 9.79 6.74 -13.45
N ASP A 180 11.09 6.46 -13.34
CA ASP A 180 11.99 6.92 -12.27
C ASP A 180 11.71 6.35 -10.87
N TRP A 181 10.66 5.55 -10.68
CA TRP A 181 10.49 4.83 -9.41
C TRP A 181 11.50 3.71 -9.28
N ARG A 182 11.83 3.36 -8.04
CA ARG A 182 12.87 2.40 -7.71
C ARG A 182 12.33 1.22 -6.92
N ILE A 183 12.79 0.01 -7.27
CA ILE A 183 12.54 -1.19 -6.47
C ILE A 183 13.29 -1.08 -5.15
N LEU A 184 12.62 -1.32 -4.04
CA LEU A 184 13.20 -1.46 -2.71
C LEU A 184 13.30 -2.91 -2.27
N ALA A 185 12.35 -3.76 -2.68
CA ALA A 185 12.37 -5.19 -2.39
C ALA A 185 11.71 -5.99 -3.51
N SER A 186 12.19 -7.20 -3.73
CA SER A 186 11.61 -8.18 -4.66
C SER A 186 11.79 -9.61 -4.17
N THR A 187 10.95 -10.52 -4.66
CA THR A 187 11.04 -11.97 -4.42
C THR A 187 11.87 -12.68 -5.48
N SER A 188 12.14 -13.97 -5.27
CA SER A 188 12.93 -14.80 -6.19
C SER A 188 12.28 -15.03 -7.55
N ASP A 189 10.96 -14.94 -7.66
CA ASP A 189 10.18 -15.01 -8.90
C ASP A 189 10.04 -13.65 -9.60
N GLY A 190 10.69 -12.61 -9.06
CA GLY A 190 10.76 -11.28 -9.65
C GLY A 190 9.60 -10.35 -9.30
N ILE A 191 8.69 -10.75 -8.41
CA ILE A 191 7.62 -9.89 -7.96
C ILE A 191 8.18 -8.71 -7.15
N ILE A 192 7.71 -7.50 -7.48
CA ILE A 192 8.03 -6.27 -6.77
C ILE A 192 7.21 -6.22 -5.48
N GLU A 193 7.91 -6.30 -4.36
CA GLU A 193 7.32 -6.30 -3.02
C GLU A 193 7.40 -4.94 -2.32
N ALA A 194 8.35 -4.10 -2.72
CA ALA A 194 8.41 -2.71 -2.26
C ALA A 194 9.04 -1.80 -3.32
N CYS A 195 8.56 -0.58 -3.39
CA CYS A 195 9.13 0.47 -4.26
C CYS A 195 8.95 1.85 -3.66
N CYS A 196 9.62 2.83 -4.23
CA CYS A 196 9.47 4.24 -3.86
C CYS A 196 9.58 5.17 -5.06
N ASP A 197 9.06 6.39 -4.92
CA ASP A 197 9.30 7.48 -5.85
C ASP A 197 10.78 7.97 -5.76
N PRO A 198 11.27 8.80 -6.70
CA PRO A 198 12.65 9.26 -6.69
C PRO A 198 13.07 10.02 -5.43
N ALA A 199 12.15 10.68 -4.77
CA ALA A 199 12.38 11.42 -3.54
C ALA A 199 12.23 10.56 -2.26
N GLU A 200 11.89 9.28 -2.41
CA GLU A 200 11.55 8.36 -1.31
C GLU A 200 10.41 8.87 -0.40
N ARG A 201 9.64 9.85 -0.87
CA ARG A 201 8.50 10.44 -0.17
C ARG A 201 7.26 9.53 -0.23
N ILE A 202 7.09 8.83 -1.35
CA ILE A 202 6.08 7.80 -1.53
C ILE A 202 6.78 6.46 -1.40
N ILE A 203 6.33 5.66 -0.43
CA ILE A 203 6.81 4.30 -0.21
C ILE A 203 5.63 3.36 -0.39
N GLY A 204 5.80 2.32 -1.17
CA GLY A 204 4.81 1.26 -1.34
C GLY A 204 5.37 -0.09 -0.92
N ILE A 205 4.57 -0.89 -0.21
CA ILE A 205 4.89 -2.26 0.18
C ILE A 205 3.72 -3.19 -0.12
N GLN A 206 4.00 -4.40 -0.55
CA GLN A 206 2.98 -5.36 -0.97
C GLN A 206 2.49 -6.23 0.19
N TRP A 207 3.34 -6.49 1.18
CA TRP A 207 2.98 -7.24 2.39
C TRP A 207 2.25 -6.36 3.42
N HIS A 208 1.83 -6.98 4.54
CA HIS A 208 0.97 -6.39 5.56
C HIS A 208 1.69 -6.24 6.91
N PRO A 209 2.39 -5.14 7.18
CA PRO A 209 3.11 -4.94 8.45
C PRO A 209 2.16 -4.86 9.66
N GLU A 210 0.88 -4.50 9.44
CA GLU A 210 -0.12 -4.48 10.50
C GLU A 210 -0.48 -5.87 11.02
N LEU A 211 -0.26 -6.92 10.24
CA LEU A 211 -0.56 -8.30 10.62
C LEU A 211 0.58 -9.00 11.37
N ASN A 212 1.81 -8.50 11.24
CA ASN A 212 2.97 -9.05 11.94
C ASN A 212 3.80 -7.93 12.60
N ARG A 213 3.52 -7.67 13.87
CA ARG A 213 4.15 -6.58 14.63
C ARG A 213 5.62 -6.83 14.99
N GLU A 214 6.15 -8.03 14.78
CA GLU A 214 7.54 -8.41 15.07
C GLU A 214 8.41 -8.43 13.79
N GLU A 215 7.81 -8.18 12.60
CA GLU A 215 8.52 -8.21 11.33
C GLU A 215 9.39 -6.95 11.17
N PRO A 216 10.74 -7.10 11.11
CA PRO A 216 11.67 -5.96 11.24
C PRO A 216 11.59 -4.97 10.08
N LEU A 217 11.41 -5.47 8.84
CA LEU A 217 11.45 -4.63 7.64
C LEU A 217 10.23 -3.70 7.54
N GLY A 218 9.03 -4.21 7.82
CA GLY A 218 7.81 -3.41 7.83
C GLY A 218 7.84 -2.34 8.92
N HIS A 219 8.34 -2.69 10.11
CA HIS A 219 8.57 -1.71 11.18
C HIS A 219 9.58 -0.63 10.80
N PHE A 220 10.65 -1.03 10.16
CA PHE A 220 11.65 -0.07 9.67
C PHE A 220 11.05 0.90 8.65
N ILE A 221 10.29 0.40 7.67
CA ILE A 221 9.63 1.23 6.67
C ILE A 221 8.58 2.17 7.30
N LEU A 222 7.79 1.65 8.24
CA LEU A 222 6.82 2.47 8.97
C LEU A 222 7.49 3.59 9.76
N ASN A 223 8.60 3.30 10.47
CA ASN A 223 9.39 4.32 11.17
C ASN A 223 9.91 5.38 10.20
N ARG A 224 10.44 4.97 9.03
CA ARG A 224 10.92 5.89 7.99
C ARG A 224 9.80 6.82 7.52
N PHE A 225 8.60 6.29 7.25
CA PHE A 225 7.42 7.08 6.89
C PHE A 225 7.07 8.10 7.99
N ILE A 226 7.01 7.68 9.25
CA ILE A 226 6.69 8.58 10.38
C ILE A 226 7.76 9.66 10.58
N GLU A 227 9.04 9.34 10.38
CA GLU A 227 10.14 10.31 10.42
C GLU A 227 10.01 11.36 9.34
N GLN A 228 9.66 10.97 8.10
CA GLN A 228 9.39 11.92 7.02
C GLN A 228 8.24 12.87 7.36
N VAL A 229 7.15 12.33 7.93
CA VAL A 229 6.02 13.15 8.37
C VAL A 229 6.41 14.15 9.44
N ARG A 230 7.23 13.75 10.41
CA ARG A 230 7.71 14.64 11.48
C ARG A 230 8.64 15.73 10.96
N SER A 231 9.59 15.36 10.09
CA SER A 231 10.52 16.30 9.48
C SER A 231 9.78 17.40 8.69
N ARG A 232 8.72 17.01 7.97
CA ARG A 232 7.87 17.98 7.26
C ARG A 232 7.18 18.96 8.22
N LEU A 233 6.62 18.47 9.33
CA LEU A 233 5.98 19.31 10.36
C LEU A 233 6.94 20.33 10.99
N GLU A 234 8.20 19.97 11.17
CA GLU A 234 9.23 20.87 11.71
C GLU A 234 9.54 22.00 10.71
N LEU A 235 9.61 21.67 9.41
CA LEU A 235 9.84 22.67 8.35
C LEU A 235 8.66 23.65 8.22
N ASP A 236 7.42 23.17 8.32
CA ASP A 236 6.22 24.03 8.24
C ASP A 236 6.03 24.91 9.49
N SER A 237 6.78 24.62 10.58
CA SER A 237 6.71 25.35 11.84
C SER A 237 7.84 26.38 12.01
N ALA A 238 8.85 26.39 11.13
CA ALA A 238 10.02 27.25 11.16
C ALA A 238 9.86 28.47 10.26
#